data_e50f434251a678f3e1e4f5cdae972fb9
#
_entry.id   e50f434251a678f3e1e4f5cdae972fb9
#
_cell.length_a   1.000
_cell.length_b   1.000
_cell.length_c   1.000
_cell.angle_alpha   90.00
_cell.angle_beta   90.00
_cell.angle_gamma   90.00
#
_symmetry.space_group_name_H-M   'P 1'
#
loop_
_entity.id
_entity.type
_entity.pdbx_description
1 polymer ?
#
loop_
_entity_poly.entity_id
_entity_poly.type
_entity_poly.pdbx_seq_one_letter_code
_entity_poly.pdbx_strand_id
1 'polypeptide(L)'
;MWVHTPDMPVEVEQSILEDLRNRAQLNNLALLSVSFYTFLNTHNGLNCSSISNDGSLVVGGFSDSSVKVWDMAKIGQPAKTFSSQGENGSSQDERLSSTSEGKRPYTLFQGHSGPVYSAAFSPFGDFLLSSSSDSTIRLWTTKLNANLVCYKGHNYWDVQFSPVSHYFASASHDRTARIWSMDKIQPLRIMAGHLADVDCVQWHVNCNYIATGSSDKTVRLWDVQTGECIRMFIGHRSMVLSLAMSPDGRYMASGDEDGTIMMWDLSTGSCVSPLAGHNSCVWSLAFSCEGALLASGSADCTVKLWDVASSTKALKMDDTKAGSTNRLRLLKAL
;
A
#
# COMPACT_ATOMS: atom_id res chain seq x y z
N MET A 1 15.60 41.08 -2.05
CA MET A 1 14.94 40.88 -0.75
C MET A 1 15.36 39.50 -0.26
N TRP A 2 16.42 39.43 0.54
CA TRP A 2 16.98 38.21 1.05
C TRP A 2 16.14 37.76 2.23
N VAL A 3 15.55 36.59 2.13
CA VAL A 3 14.83 35.97 3.25
C VAL A 3 15.89 35.39 4.17
N HIS A 4 16.05 35.97 5.36
CA HIS A 4 16.83 35.38 6.43
C HIS A 4 16.22 34.04 6.84
N THR A 5 16.93 32.96 6.55
CA THR A 5 16.66 31.66 7.20
C THR A 5 17.15 31.77 8.65
N PRO A 6 16.38 31.30 9.64
CA PRO A 6 16.84 31.30 11.03
C PRO A 6 18.08 30.41 11.14
N ASP A 7 19.12 30.91 11.81
CA ASP A 7 20.34 30.17 12.09
C ASP A 7 20.01 28.86 12.84
N MET A 8 20.20 27.75 12.18
CA MET A 8 20.09 26.44 12.83
C MET A 8 21.27 26.25 13.79
N PRO A 9 21.07 25.61 14.96
CA PRO A 9 22.17 25.25 15.84
C PRO A 9 23.23 24.44 15.10
N VAL A 10 24.49 24.76 15.26
CA VAL A 10 25.63 24.12 14.58
C VAL A 10 25.64 22.59 14.75
N GLU A 11 25.17 22.09 15.90
CA GLU A 11 25.04 20.66 16.18
C GLU A 11 24.01 19.98 15.26
N VAL A 12 22.89 20.65 14.94
CA VAL A 12 21.86 20.15 14.03
C VAL A 12 22.37 20.14 12.59
N GLU A 13 23.10 21.19 12.19
CA GLU A 13 23.70 21.29 10.87
C GLU A 13 24.79 20.19 10.67
N GLN A 14 25.61 19.94 11.66
CA GLN A 14 26.59 18.86 11.65
C GLN A 14 25.93 17.48 11.58
N SER A 15 24.86 17.26 12.32
CA SER A 15 24.11 16.00 12.30
C SER A 15 23.47 15.76 10.92
N ILE A 16 22.90 16.78 10.28
CA ILE A 16 22.35 16.69 8.93
C ILE A 16 23.44 16.42 7.90
N LEU A 17 24.60 17.08 8.02
CA LEU A 17 25.74 16.85 7.12
C LEU A 17 26.34 15.46 7.27
N GLU A 18 26.40 14.93 8.48
CA GLU A 18 26.82 13.54 8.74
C GLU A 18 25.83 12.54 8.17
N ASP A 19 24.53 12.79 8.33
CA ASP A 19 23.46 11.92 7.77
C ASP A 19 23.48 11.95 6.24
N LEU A 20 23.65 13.13 5.62
CA LEU A 20 23.83 13.27 4.17
C LEU A 20 25.12 12.60 3.68
N ARG A 21 26.21 12.69 4.43
CA ARG A 21 27.47 12.03 4.11
C ARG A 21 27.35 10.50 4.19
N ASN A 22 26.63 10.01 5.20
CA ASN A 22 26.34 8.59 5.36
C ASN A 22 25.42 8.08 4.25
N ARG A 23 24.43 8.89 3.82
CA ARG A 23 23.56 8.58 2.68
C ARG A 23 24.30 8.62 1.34
N ALA A 24 25.24 9.56 1.16
CA ALA A 24 26.09 9.63 -0.04
C ALA A 24 27.09 8.45 -0.14
N GLN A 25 27.42 7.81 0.98
CA GLN A 25 28.26 6.61 1.01
C GLN A 25 27.46 5.30 0.88
N LEU A 26 26.13 5.37 0.73
CA LEU A 26 25.29 4.22 0.43
C LEU A 26 25.56 3.74 -1.00
N ASN A 27 26.69 3.08 -1.19
CA ASN A 27 26.94 2.26 -2.36
C ASN A 27 25.97 1.08 -2.35
N ASN A 28 25.76 0.42 -3.50
CA ASN A 28 24.96 -0.80 -3.66
C ASN A 28 25.34 -1.96 -2.70
N LEU A 29 26.35 -1.79 -1.89
CA LEU A 29 26.85 -2.71 -0.85
C LEU A 29 26.40 -2.31 0.56
N ALA A 30 25.84 -1.11 0.77
CA ALA A 30 25.33 -0.72 2.08
C ALA A 30 24.06 -1.55 2.40
N LEU A 31 24.07 -2.18 3.56
CA LEU A 31 22.89 -2.91 4.04
C LEU A 31 21.74 -1.92 4.21
N LEU A 32 20.63 -2.20 3.53
CA LEU A 32 19.37 -1.46 3.70
C LEU A 32 18.98 -1.51 5.18
N SER A 33 18.80 -0.35 5.79
CA SER A 33 18.20 -0.27 7.12
C SER A 33 16.70 -0.60 6.99
N VAL A 34 16.26 -1.55 7.80
CA VAL A 34 14.85 -1.97 7.82
C VAL A 34 14.28 -1.65 9.18
N SER A 35 13.19 -0.91 9.21
CA SER A 35 12.43 -0.66 10.43
C SER A 35 11.24 -1.63 10.50
N PHE A 36 11.13 -2.34 11.61
CA PHE A 36 10.02 -3.24 11.88
C PHE A 36 9.09 -2.60 12.90
N TYR A 37 7.81 -2.60 12.58
CA TYR A 37 6.76 -2.24 13.52
C TYR A 37 5.89 -3.45 13.79
N THR A 38 5.76 -3.83 15.05
CA THR A 38 4.91 -4.93 15.48
C THR A 38 3.70 -4.38 16.23
N PHE A 39 2.52 -4.61 15.70
CA PHE A 39 1.27 -4.25 16.35
C PHE A 39 0.87 -5.40 17.27
N LEU A 40 1.04 -5.21 18.57
CA LEU A 40 0.70 -6.19 19.58
C LEU A 40 -0.79 -6.08 19.95
N ASN A 41 -1.36 -7.18 20.45
CA ASN A 41 -2.76 -7.23 20.92
C ASN A 41 -3.81 -6.88 19.85
N THR A 42 -3.53 -7.20 18.61
CA THR A 42 -4.53 -7.22 17.56
C THR A 42 -5.37 -8.49 17.70
N HIS A 43 -6.24 -8.56 18.70
CA HIS A 43 -7.02 -9.78 19.05
C HIS A 43 -7.81 -10.38 17.87
N ASN A 44 -7.88 -9.67 16.74
CA ASN A 44 -8.61 -10.04 15.53
C ASN A 44 -7.65 -10.05 14.35
N GLY A 45 -7.83 -11.00 13.45
CA GLY A 45 -6.95 -11.18 12.28
C GLY A 45 -6.80 -9.89 11.47
N LEU A 46 -5.56 -9.46 11.27
CA LEU A 46 -5.22 -8.37 10.36
C LEU A 46 -5.27 -8.91 8.93
N ASN A 47 -6.13 -8.32 8.08
CA ASN A 47 -6.29 -8.73 6.70
C ASN A 47 -5.49 -7.85 5.73
N CYS A 48 -5.36 -6.56 6.03
CA CYS A 48 -4.63 -5.62 5.18
C CYS A 48 -3.95 -4.54 6.01
N SER A 49 -2.90 -3.96 5.45
CA SER A 49 -2.23 -2.79 6.01
C SER A 49 -1.74 -1.86 4.91
N SER A 50 -1.73 -0.56 5.18
CA SER A 50 -1.19 0.46 4.29
C SER A 50 -0.54 1.57 5.10
N ILE A 51 0.41 2.25 4.48
CA ILE A 51 1.16 3.37 5.09
C ILE A 51 0.88 4.61 4.25
N SER A 52 0.68 5.76 4.92
CA SER A 52 0.56 7.05 4.22
C SER A 52 1.86 7.42 3.51
N ASN A 53 1.77 8.21 2.43
CA ASN A 53 2.94 8.56 1.61
C ASN A 53 4.05 9.28 2.38
N ASP A 54 3.69 10.01 3.43
CA ASP A 54 4.63 10.69 4.32
C ASP A 54 5.15 9.79 5.46
N GLY A 55 4.66 8.54 5.55
CA GLY A 55 5.03 7.60 6.59
C GLY A 55 4.49 7.93 8.00
N SER A 56 3.64 8.95 8.14
CA SER A 56 3.14 9.41 9.44
C SER A 56 2.02 8.53 10.00
N LEU A 57 1.23 7.91 9.13
CA LEU A 57 0.07 7.09 9.50
C LEU A 57 0.19 5.67 8.97
N VAL A 58 -0.26 4.72 9.76
CA VAL A 58 -0.42 3.32 9.35
C VAL A 58 -1.87 2.91 9.59
N VAL A 59 -2.49 2.27 8.61
CA VAL A 59 -3.84 1.71 8.75
C VAL A 59 -3.79 0.20 8.72
N GLY A 60 -4.65 -0.43 9.50
CA GLY A 60 -4.93 -1.87 9.45
C GLY A 60 -6.43 -2.11 9.35
N GLY A 61 -6.81 -3.01 8.45
CA GLY A 61 -8.17 -3.54 8.33
C GLY A 61 -8.24 -4.95 8.93
N PHE A 62 -9.31 -5.22 9.67
CA PHE A 62 -9.43 -6.41 10.51
C PHE A 62 -10.64 -7.26 10.18
N SER A 63 -10.57 -8.54 10.58
CA SER A 63 -11.66 -9.51 10.42
C SER A 63 -12.87 -9.19 11.30
N ASP A 64 -12.72 -8.37 12.34
CA ASP A 64 -13.80 -7.88 13.21
C ASP A 64 -14.55 -6.67 12.64
N SER A 65 -14.38 -6.37 11.38
CA SER A 65 -14.95 -5.20 10.70
C SER A 65 -14.39 -3.85 11.14
N SER A 66 -13.39 -3.81 11.99
CA SER A 66 -12.75 -2.56 12.41
C SER A 66 -11.65 -2.11 11.45
N VAL A 67 -11.48 -0.80 11.37
CA VAL A 67 -10.31 -0.17 10.75
C VAL A 67 -9.61 0.63 11.84
N LYS A 68 -8.31 0.39 12.04
CA LYS A 68 -7.50 1.07 13.05
C LYS A 68 -6.40 1.85 12.38
N VAL A 69 -6.21 3.09 12.79
CA VAL A 69 -5.17 3.99 12.28
C VAL A 69 -4.24 4.37 13.41
N TRP A 70 -2.96 4.10 13.22
CA TRP A 70 -1.88 4.45 14.15
C TRP A 70 -1.16 5.68 13.63
N ASP A 71 -0.91 6.63 14.53
CA ASP A 71 -0.09 7.82 14.30
C ASP A 71 1.33 7.50 14.79
N MET A 72 2.25 7.40 13.84
CA MET A 72 3.63 6.99 14.11
C MET A 72 4.38 8.00 14.97
N ALA A 73 4.01 9.28 14.93
CA ALA A 73 4.60 10.31 15.78
C ALA A 73 4.23 10.14 17.26
N LYS A 74 3.12 9.47 17.55
CA LYS A 74 2.65 9.21 18.92
C LYS A 74 3.14 7.86 19.47
N ILE A 75 3.64 6.99 18.61
CA ILE A 75 4.19 5.69 19.00
C ILE A 75 5.57 5.93 19.63
N GLY A 76 5.73 5.54 20.91
CA GLY A 76 7.01 5.68 21.64
C GLY A 76 7.10 6.91 22.55
N GLN A 77 6.10 7.80 22.56
CA GLN A 77 6.05 8.81 23.61
C GLN A 77 5.58 8.14 24.92
N PRO A 78 6.38 8.20 26.01
CA PRO A 78 5.92 7.72 27.30
C PRO A 78 4.67 8.51 27.67
N ALA A 79 3.62 7.81 28.10
CA ALA A 79 2.42 8.44 28.61
C ALA A 79 2.87 9.46 29.69
N LYS A 80 2.63 10.74 29.45
CA LYS A 80 2.88 11.77 30.45
C LYS A 80 1.98 11.44 31.64
N THR A 81 2.55 10.79 32.65
CA THR A 81 1.96 10.68 33.97
C THR A 81 1.86 12.10 34.51
N PHE A 82 0.67 12.66 34.47
CA PHE A 82 0.39 13.85 35.26
C PHE A 82 0.55 13.45 36.74
N SER A 83 1.71 13.75 37.31
CA SER A 83 1.90 13.81 38.72
C SER A 83 1.07 15.00 39.23
N SER A 84 -0.14 14.74 39.69
CA SER A 84 -0.88 15.68 40.48
C SER A 84 -0.22 15.81 41.85
N GLN A 85 0.63 16.81 42.00
CA GLN A 85 0.92 17.37 43.32
C GLN A 85 -0.09 18.51 43.56
N GLY A 86 -0.77 18.44 44.69
CA GLY A 86 -1.37 19.63 45.30
C GLY A 86 -2.84 19.51 45.68
N GLU A 87 -3.07 19.10 46.91
CA GLU A 87 -3.89 19.70 47.96
C GLU A 87 -5.43 19.78 47.85
N ASN A 88 -6.05 19.06 48.76
CA ASN A 88 -7.21 19.37 49.61
C ASN A 88 -8.34 20.26 49.10
N GLY A 89 -9.52 19.65 49.06
CA GLY A 89 -10.79 20.36 48.99
C GLY A 89 -11.98 19.43 48.82
N SER A 90 -12.58 19.11 49.95
CA SER A 90 -13.83 18.36 50.08
C SER A 90 -14.99 18.97 49.29
N SER A 91 -15.70 18.15 48.54
CA SER A 91 -17.17 18.09 48.56
C SER A 91 -17.66 16.96 47.64
N GLN A 92 -18.51 16.15 48.23
CA GLN A 92 -19.31 15.12 47.61
C GLN A 92 -20.22 15.73 46.55
N ASP A 93 -20.23 15.14 45.36
CA ASP A 93 -21.48 14.80 44.70
C ASP A 93 -21.23 13.77 43.61
N GLU A 94 -22.02 12.74 43.70
CA GLU A 94 -22.08 11.60 42.80
C GLU A 94 -22.48 12.02 41.40
N ARG A 95 -21.80 11.45 40.39
CA ARG A 95 -22.49 10.74 39.29
C ARG A 95 -21.52 9.92 38.50
N LEU A 96 -21.82 8.64 38.51
CA LEU A 96 -21.35 7.54 37.68
C LEU A 96 -20.98 7.94 36.22
N SER A 97 -20.01 7.17 35.77
CA SER A 97 -19.68 6.86 34.38
C SER A 97 -18.64 7.75 33.67
N SER A 98 -17.39 7.50 33.96
CA SER A 98 -16.36 7.46 32.93
C SER A 98 -15.31 6.42 33.36
N THR A 99 -15.51 5.19 32.92
CA THR A 99 -14.42 4.22 32.81
C THR A 99 -13.24 4.91 32.18
N SER A 100 -12.13 4.96 32.88
CA SER A 100 -10.82 5.37 32.36
C SER A 100 -10.48 4.51 31.16
N GLU A 101 -10.97 4.88 29.98
CA GLU A 101 -10.46 4.34 28.73
C GLU A 101 -9.01 4.79 28.63
N GLY A 102 -8.10 3.88 29.00
CA GLY A 102 -6.68 4.06 28.74
C GLY A 102 -6.53 4.50 27.30
N LYS A 103 -5.87 5.64 27.08
CA LYS A 103 -5.72 6.29 25.77
C LYS A 103 -5.20 5.28 24.77
N ARG A 104 -6.08 4.78 23.90
CA ARG A 104 -5.74 3.76 22.90
C ARG A 104 -4.66 4.32 21.99
N PRO A 105 -3.63 3.54 21.62
CA PRO A 105 -2.55 4.01 20.75
C PRO A 105 -2.98 4.20 19.29
N TYR A 106 -4.25 3.96 18.98
CA TYR A 106 -4.81 4.04 17.62
C TYR A 106 -6.17 4.74 17.63
N THR A 107 -6.51 5.32 16.50
CA THR A 107 -7.86 5.81 16.20
C THR A 107 -8.67 4.67 15.59
N LEU A 108 -9.87 4.43 16.16
CA LEU A 108 -10.78 3.39 15.72
C LEU A 108 -11.85 3.96 14.79
N PHE A 109 -11.96 3.40 13.59
CA PHE A 109 -13.02 3.68 12.63
C PHE A 109 -13.98 2.50 12.61
N GLN A 110 -15.24 2.75 12.96
CA GLN A 110 -16.29 1.74 13.00
C GLN A 110 -17.38 2.07 12.00
N GLY A 111 -17.94 1.01 11.38
CA GLY A 111 -19.02 1.19 10.43
C GLY A 111 -19.25 0.01 9.50
N HIS A 112 -18.18 -0.71 9.11
CA HIS A 112 -18.33 -1.96 8.37
C HIS A 112 -19.03 -3.02 9.24
N SER A 113 -19.78 -3.91 8.58
CA SER A 113 -20.47 -5.04 9.22
C SER A 113 -19.85 -6.40 8.88
N GLY A 114 -18.76 -6.40 8.14
CA GLY A 114 -17.99 -7.59 7.77
C GLY A 114 -16.49 -7.33 7.73
N PRO A 115 -15.66 -8.38 7.57
CA PRO A 115 -14.21 -8.27 7.47
C PRO A 115 -13.76 -7.21 6.46
N VAL A 116 -12.75 -6.43 6.83
CA VAL A 116 -12.13 -5.43 5.96
C VAL A 116 -10.96 -6.08 5.23
N TYR A 117 -10.98 -6.05 3.90
CA TYR A 117 -9.98 -6.74 3.07
C TYR A 117 -8.90 -5.83 2.50
N SER A 118 -9.23 -4.57 2.23
CA SER A 118 -8.24 -3.59 1.77
C SER A 118 -8.48 -2.24 2.42
N ALA A 119 -7.39 -1.50 2.60
CA ALA A 119 -7.41 -0.12 3.09
C ALA A 119 -6.30 0.67 2.41
N ALA A 120 -6.61 1.86 1.91
CA ALA A 120 -5.68 2.70 1.18
C ALA A 120 -5.81 4.16 1.60
N PHE A 121 -4.68 4.82 1.87
CA PHE A 121 -4.64 6.26 2.08
C PHE A 121 -4.69 7.00 0.75
N SER A 122 -5.33 8.18 0.76
CA SER A 122 -5.17 9.13 -0.33
C SER A 122 -3.71 9.61 -0.41
N PRO A 123 -3.22 10.02 -1.59
CA PRO A 123 -1.85 10.51 -1.76
C PRO A 123 -1.45 11.62 -0.79
N PHE A 124 -2.39 12.46 -0.36
CA PHE A 124 -2.14 13.54 0.61
C PHE A 124 -2.42 13.15 2.07
N GLY A 125 -2.86 11.92 2.33
CA GLY A 125 -3.14 11.42 3.69
C GLY A 125 -4.44 11.93 4.34
N ASP A 126 -5.19 12.83 3.69
CA ASP A 126 -6.42 13.42 4.25
C ASP A 126 -7.61 12.45 4.29
N PHE A 127 -7.60 11.47 3.41
CA PHE A 127 -8.66 10.49 3.25
C PHE A 127 -8.13 9.07 3.33
N LEU A 128 -9.02 8.19 3.73
CA LEU A 128 -8.78 6.75 3.79
C LEU A 128 -9.97 6.03 3.14
N LEU A 129 -9.69 5.07 2.28
CA LEU A 129 -10.68 4.10 1.78
C LEU A 129 -10.52 2.79 2.51
N SER A 130 -11.64 2.11 2.73
CA SER A 130 -11.66 0.72 3.19
C SER A 130 -12.70 -0.08 2.43
N SER A 131 -12.37 -1.31 2.07
CA SER A 131 -13.28 -2.25 1.41
C SER A 131 -13.57 -3.45 2.31
N SER A 132 -14.79 -3.97 2.24
CA SER A 132 -15.24 -5.02 3.13
C SER A 132 -16.14 -6.05 2.43
N SER A 133 -16.22 -7.22 3.04
CA SER A 133 -17.18 -8.26 2.64
C SER A 133 -18.63 -7.86 2.81
N ASP A 134 -18.92 -6.76 3.51
CA ASP A 134 -20.28 -6.20 3.64
C ASP A 134 -20.78 -5.54 2.34
N SER A 135 -20.05 -5.71 1.24
CA SER A 135 -20.32 -5.13 -0.07
C SER A 135 -20.30 -3.61 -0.10
N THR A 136 -19.52 -3.00 0.79
CA THR A 136 -19.34 -1.55 0.83
C THR A 136 -17.86 -1.16 0.75
N ILE A 137 -17.63 -0.02 0.09
CA ILE A 137 -16.39 0.76 0.23
C ILE A 137 -16.75 1.99 1.05
N ARG A 138 -15.96 2.31 2.06
CA ARG A 138 -16.15 3.49 2.88
C ARG A 138 -15.02 4.48 2.71
N LEU A 139 -15.39 5.74 2.54
CA LEU A 139 -14.48 6.88 2.55
C LEU A 139 -14.51 7.52 3.91
N TRP A 140 -13.35 7.64 4.52
CA TRP A 140 -13.15 8.24 5.83
C TRP A 140 -12.27 9.48 5.70
N THR A 141 -12.45 10.44 6.58
CA THR A 141 -11.52 11.55 6.76
C THR A 141 -10.66 11.30 7.99
N THR A 142 -9.34 11.39 7.82
CA THR A 142 -8.37 11.24 8.90
C THR A 142 -8.40 12.42 9.87
N LYS A 143 -8.83 13.61 9.39
CA LYS A 143 -8.90 14.84 10.21
C LYS A 143 -10.05 14.82 11.22
N LEU A 144 -11.21 14.32 10.82
CA LEU A 144 -12.41 14.28 11.69
C LEU A 144 -12.68 12.89 12.25
N ASN A 145 -11.90 11.87 11.83
CA ASN A 145 -12.08 10.47 12.20
C ASN A 145 -13.50 9.96 11.94
N ALA A 146 -14.09 10.40 10.84
CA ALA A 146 -15.50 10.14 10.51
C ALA A 146 -15.65 9.51 9.13
N ASN A 147 -16.72 8.70 8.98
CA ASN A 147 -17.15 8.22 7.68
C ASN A 147 -17.83 9.35 6.90
N LEU A 148 -17.38 9.60 5.68
CA LEU A 148 -17.95 10.60 4.79
C LEU A 148 -18.96 10.00 3.83
N VAL A 149 -18.59 8.91 3.14
CA VAL A 149 -19.40 8.29 2.10
C VAL A 149 -19.33 6.77 2.21
N CYS A 150 -20.42 6.11 1.89
CA CYS A 150 -20.53 4.67 1.76
C CYS A 150 -20.95 4.33 0.33
N TYR A 151 -20.02 3.75 -0.43
CA TYR A 151 -20.29 3.26 -1.79
C TYR A 151 -20.76 1.81 -1.71
N LYS A 152 -21.90 1.53 -2.31
CA LYS A 152 -22.50 0.19 -2.31
C LYS A 152 -22.38 -0.44 -3.70
N GLY A 153 -22.16 -1.74 -3.74
CA GLY A 153 -22.14 -2.41 -5.03
C GLY A 153 -21.93 -3.90 -4.99
N HIS A 154 -20.77 -4.37 -4.57
CA HIS A 154 -20.36 -5.78 -4.66
C HIS A 154 -19.36 -6.14 -3.56
N ASN A 155 -19.02 -7.42 -3.43
CA ASN A 155 -17.96 -7.86 -2.53
C ASN A 155 -16.62 -7.39 -3.09
N TYR A 156 -15.93 -6.53 -2.36
CA TYR A 156 -14.68 -5.92 -2.79
C TYR A 156 -13.49 -6.60 -2.14
N TRP A 157 -12.50 -6.97 -2.96
CA TRP A 157 -11.22 -7.51 -2.50
C TRP A 157 -10.17 -6.43 -2.29
N ASP A 158 -10.10 -5.46 -3.20
CA ASP A 158 -9.07 -4.43 -3.15
C ASP A 158 -9.61 -3.05 -3.54
N VAL A 159 -9.00 -2.00 -3.02
CA VAL A 159 -9.31 -0.61 -3.31
C VAL A 159 -8.05 0.25 -3.30
N GLN A 160 -7.88 1.09 -4.33
CA GLN A 160 -6.71 1.95 -4.47
C GLN A 160 -7.09 3.35 -4.94
N PHE A 161 -6.54 4.38 -4.28
CA PHE A 161 -6.65 5.75 -4.78
C PHE A 161 -5.83 5.93 -6.07
N SER A 162 -6.33 6.79 -6.93
CA SER A 162 -5.52 7.29 -8.04
C SER A 162 -4.41 8.21 -7.53
N PRO A 163 -3.28 8.34 -8.24
CA PRO A 163 -2.22 9.27 -7.88
C PRO A 163 -2.67 10.73 -7.73
N VAL A 164 -3.77 11.11 -8.35
CA VAL A 164 -4.36 12.47 -8.26
C VAL A 164 -5.43 12.64 -7.17
N SER A 165 -5.66 11.64 -6.32
CA SER A 165 -6.55 11.66 -5.14
C SER A 165 -8.05 11.87 -5.38
N HIS A 166 -8.52 12.17 -6.58
CA HIS A 166 -9.94 12.45 -6.80
C HIS A 166 -10.74 11.20 -7.18
N TYR A 167 -10.06 10.24 -7.77
CA TYR A 167 -10.64 8.98 -8.21
C TYR A 167 -10.07 7.82 -7.43
N PHE A 168 -10.79 6.72 -7.42
CA PHE A 168 -10.30 5.46 -6.89
C PHE A 168 -10.81 4.29 -7.72
N ALA A 169 -10.09 3.17 -7.65
CA ALA A 169 -10.45 1.93 -8.31
C ALA A 169 -10.75 0.85 -7.27
N SER A 170 -11.63 -0.07 -7.62
CA SER A 170 -11.94 -1.24 -6.81
C SER A 170 -11.91 -2.52 -7.63
N ALA A 171 -11.49 -3.61 -6.99
CA ALA A 171 -11.50 -4.97 -7.51
C ALA A 171 -12.57 -5.80 -6.78
N SER A 172 -13.28 -6.68 -7.48
CA SER A 172 -14.45 -7.36 -6.94
C SER A 172 -14.54 -8.83 -7.34
N HIS A 173 -15.18 -9.60 -6.48
CA HIS A 173 -15.62 -10.98 -6.70
C HIS A 173 -16.57 -11.13 -7.91
N ASP A 174 -17.25 -10.07 -8.34
CA ASP A 174 -18.13 -10.11 -9.50
C ASP A 174 -17.40 -10.12 -10.85
N ARG A 175 -16.08 -10.33 -10.84
CA ARG A 175 -15.19 -10.39 -12.03
C ARG A 175 -15.01 -9.04 -12.71
N THR A 176 -15.38 -7.95 -12.05
CA THR A 176 -15.22 -6.59 -12.57
C THR A 176 -14.28 -5.75 -11.70
N ALA A 177 -13.64 -4.77 -12.32
CA ALA A 177 -13.07 -3.64 -11.62
C ALA A 177 -13.90 -2.39 -11.92
N ARG A 178 -13.90 -1.43 -11.01
CA ARG A 178 -14.71 -0.21 -11.15
C ARG A 178 -13.89 1.02 -10.85
N ILE A 179 -14.16 2.09 -11.58
CA ILE A 179 -13.63 3.42 -11.30
C ILE A 179 -14.73 4.28 -10.69
N TRP A 180 -14.36 4.98 -9.64
CA TRP A 180 -15.21 5.84 -8.85
C TRP A 180 -14.65 7.25 -8.75
N SER A 181 -15.55 8.23 -8.59
CA SER A 181 -15.21 9.57 -8.13
C SER A 181 -15.63 9.71 -6.67
N MET A 182 -14.86 10.44 -5.89
CA MET A 182 -15.22 10.74 -4.49
C MET A 182 -16.56 11.47 -4.36
N ASP A 183 -16.95 12.22 -5.39
CA ASP A 183 -18.17 13.05 -5.40
C ASP A 183 -19.44 12.26 -5.82
N LYS A 184 -19.29 11.03 -6.32
CA LYS A 184 -20.40 10.27 -6.89
C LYS A 184 -20.50 8.89 -6.27
N ILE A 185 -21.70 8.52 -5.82
CA ILE A 185 -21.98 7.21 -5.25
C ILE A 185 -22.09 6.08 -6.30
N GLN A 186 -22.18 6.44 -7.59
CA GLN A 186 -22.22 5.49 -8.69
C GLN A 186 -20.85 5.40 -9.37
N PRO A 187 -20.44 4.21 -9.84
CA PRO A 187 -19.17 4.07 -10.54
C PRO A 187 -19.20 4.84 -11.87
N LEU A 188 -18.08 5.44 -12.22
CA LEU A 188 -17.90 6.13 -13.50
C LEU A 188 -17.70 5.15 -14.64
N ARG A 189 -17.01 4.05 -14.38
CA ARG A 189 -16.71 2.99 -15.36
C ARG A 189 -16.74 1.63 -14.68
N ILE A 190 -17.10 0.62 -15.48
CA ILE A 190 -17.06 -0.79 -15.09
C ILE A 190 -16.20 -1.50 -16.14
N MET A 191 -15.09 -2.10 -15.70
CA MET A 191 -14.20 -2.90 -16.51
C MET A 191 -14.62 -4.36 -16.37
N ALA A 192 -15.29 -4.87 -17.38
CA ALA A 192 -15.77 -6.24 -17.44
C ALA A 192 -14.99 -7.03 -18.51
N GLY A 193 -14.56 -8.25 -18.17
CA GLY A 193 -13.84 -9.09 -19.13
C GLY A 193 -13.09 -10.22 -18.48
N HIS A 194 -12.69 -10.10 -17.21
CA HIS A 194 -12.10 -11.22 -16.48
C HIS A 194 -13.09 -12.40 -16.38
N LEU A 195 -12.54 -13.62 -16.38
CA LEU A 195 -13.34 -14.85 -16.32
C LEU A 195 -13.57 -15.36 -14.90
N ALA A 196 -12.80 -14.84 -13.94
CA ALA A 196 -12.90 -15.14 -12.51
C ALA A 196 -12.77 -13.85 -11.69
N ASP A 197 -12.75 -13.96 -10.37
CA ASP A 197 -12.62 -12.87 -9.43
C ASP A 197 -11.47 -11.94 -9.80
N VAL A 198 -11.67 -10.63 -9.60
CA VAL A 198 -10.60 -9.64 -9.68
C VAL A 198 -10.12 -9.40 -8.25
N ASP A 199 -8.90 -9.87 -7.96
CA ASP A 199 -8.37 -9.93 -6.61
C ASP A 199 -7.59 -8.67 -6.22
N CYS A 200 -6.96 -8.01 -7.19
CA CYS A 200 -6.16 -6.82 -6.96
C CYS A 200 -6.27 -5.80 -8.10
N VAL A 201 -6.07 -4.53 -7.76
CA VAL A 201 -6.10 -3.40 -8.70
C VAL A 201 -4.96 -2.44 -8.40
N GLN A 202 -4.37 -1.87 -9.45
CA GLN A 202 -3.32 -0.87 -9.30
C GLN A 202 -3.41 0.20 -10.38
N TRP A 203 -3.24 1.47 -9.97
CA TRP A 203 -3.20 2.59 -10.90
C TRP A 203 -1.85 2.70 -11.58
N HIS A 204 -1.88 3.03 -12.86
CA HIS A 204 -0.70 3.52 -13.55
C HIS A 204 -0.41 4.96 -13.13
N VAL A 205 0.88 5.34 -13.05
CA VAL A 205 1.32 6.67 -12.57
C VAL A 205 0.74 7.85 -13.35
N ASN A 206 0.43 7.66 -14.65
CA ASN A 206 -0.19 8.71 -15.48
C ASN A 206 -1.71 8.85 -15.29
N CYS A 207 -2.34 8.04 -14.44
CA CYS A 207 -3.77 8.03 -14.16
C CYS A 207 -4.69 7.66 -15.35
N ASN A 208 -4.14 7.35 -16.53
CA ASN A 208 -4.92 6.99 -17.71
C ASN A 208 -5.25 5.49 -17.76
N TYR A 209 -4.49 4.68 -17.03
CA TYR A 209 -4.63 3.23 -17.05
C TYR A 209 -4.72 2.66 -15.64
N ILE A 210 -5.41 1.54 -15.53
CA ILE A 210 -5.35 0.66 -14.36
C ILE A 210 -4.98 -0.75 -14.78
N ALA A 211 -4.28 -1.46 -13.91
CA ALA A 211 -4.04 -2.89 -14.03
C ALA A 211 -4.89 -3.65 -13.04
N THR A 212 -5.38 -4.81 -13.43
CA THR A 212 -6.13 -5.74 -12.59
C THR A 212 -5.50 -7.11 -12.65
N GLY A 213 -5.35 -7.75 -11.49
CA GLY A 213 -4.97 -9.14 -11.37
C GLY A 213 -6.16 -9.98 -10.96
N SER A 214 -6.26 -11.18 -11.51
CA SER A 214 -7.43 -12.02 -11.36
C SER A 214 -7.09 -13.47 -11.04
N SER A 215 -8.04 -14.15 -10.41
CA SER A 215 -8.06 -15.59 -10.24
C SER A 215 -8.13 -16.35 -11.57
N ASP A 216 -8.41 -15.68 -12.71
CA ASP A 216 -8.31 -16.27 -14.04
C ASP A 216 -6.86 -16.39 -14.53
N LYS A 217 -5.86 -16.07 -13.67
CA LYS A 217 -4.40 -16.17 -13.93
C LYS A 217 -3.88 -15.15 -14.93
N THR A 218 -4.68 -14.14 -15.23
CA THR A 218 -4.28 -13.06 -16.16
C THR A 218 -4.16 -11.73 -15.43
N VAL A 219 -3.30 -10.86 -15.94
CA VAL A 219 -3.29 -9.46 -15.61
C VAL A 219 -3.79 -8.68 -16.82
N ARG A 220 -4.66 -7.71 -16.61
CA ARG A 220 -5.19 -6.86 -17.68
C ARG A 220 -4.92 -5.40 -17.41
N LEU A 221 -4.61 -4.69 -18.49
CA LEU A 221 -4.45 -3.23 -18.48
C LEU A 221 -5.66 -2.61 -19.18
N TRP A 222 -6.29 -1.65 -18.52
CA TRP A 222 -7.51 -1.00 -18.96
C TRP A 222 -7.31 0.49 -19.14
N ASP A 223 -7.94 1.06 -20.15
CA ASP A 223 -8.07 2.49 -20.32
C ASP A 223 -9.18 3.02 -19.38
N VAL A 224 -8.84 3.99 -18.53
CA VAL A 224 -9.77 4.58 -17.56
C VAL A 224 -10.88 5.38 -18.26
N GLN A 225 -10.56 6.00 -19.40
CA GLN A 225 -11.50 6.84 -20.13
C GLN A 225 -12.57 6.02 -20.87
N THR A 226 -12.15 4.97 -21.58
CA THR A 226 -13.05 4.13 -22.37
C THR A 226 -13.62 2.96 -21.58
N GLY A 227 -12.88 2.44 -20.60
CA GLY A 227 -13.21 1.21 -19.87
C GLY A 227 -12.83 -0.06 -20.64
N GLU A 228 -12.11 0.07 -21.76
CA GLU A 228 -11.74 -1.06 -22.59
C GLU A 228 -10.41 -1.68 -22.15
N CYS A 229 -10.30 -3.00 -22.32
CA CYS A 229 -9.05 -3.73 -22.09
C CYS A 229 -8.08 -3.48 -23.26
N ILE A 230 -6.98 -2.77 -22.95
CA ILE A 230 -5.95 -2.47 -23.94
C ILE A 230 -5.00 -3.65 -24.13
N ARG A 231 -4.66 -4.32 -23.03
CA ARG A 231 -3.69 -5.40 -23.05
C ARG A 231 -3.98 -6.45 -21.99
N MET A 232 -3.69 -7.70 -22.36
CA MET A 232 -3.75 -8.85 -21.47
C MET A 232 -2.34 -9.46 -21.35
N PHE A 233 -1.91 -9.69 -20.11
CA PHE A 233 -0.64 -10.33 -19.79
C PHE A 233 -0.94 -11.76 -19.35
N ILE A 234 -0.37 -12.72 -20.05
CA ILE A 234 -0.58 -14.16 -19.84
C ILE A 234 0.77 -14.80 -19.50
N GLY A 235 0.82 -15.57 -18.42
CA GLY A 235 2.04 -16.25 -18.02
C GLY A 235 1.97 -16.88 -16.63
N HIS A 236 1.16 -16.31 -15.73
CA HIS A 236 0.94 -16.88 -14.42
C HIS A 236 0.26 -18.25 -14.51
N ARG A 237 0.63 -19.14 -13.60
CA ARG A 237 0.08 -20.50 -13.50
C ARG A 237 -1.00 -20.63 -12.45
N SER A 238 -1.07 -19.66 -11.55
CA SER A 238 -2.01 -19.57 -10.44
C SER A 238 -2.65 -18.19 -10.35
N MET A 239 -3.54 -17.98 -9.38
CA MET A 239 -4.28 -16.74 -9.16
C MET A 239 -3.34 -15.57 -8.89
N VAL A 240 -3.59 -14.42 -9.50
CA VAL A 240 -2.81 -13.20 -9.32
C VAL A 240 -3.38 -12.41 -8.15
N LEU A 241 -2.62 -12.32 -7.05
CA LEU A 241 -3.08 -11.77 -5.78
C LEU A 241 -2.55 -10.36 -5.49
N SER A 242 -1.47 -9.96 -6.13
CA SER A 242 -0.86 -8.66 -5.87
C SER A 242 -0.27 -8.03 -7.13
N LEU A 243 -0.33 -6.71 -7.19
CA LEU A 243 0.20 -5.89 -8.29
C LEU A 243 0.98 -4.70 -7.72
N ALA A 244 2.01 -4.29 -8.44
CA ALA A 244 2.71 -3.03 -8.20
C ALA A 244 3.13 -2.39 -9.52
N MET A 245 3.04 -1.05 -9.61
CA MET A 245 3.54 -0.26 -10.75
C MET A 245 4.86 0.38 -10.39
N SER A 246 5.80 0.37 -11.33
CA SER A 246 7.03 1.12 -11.17
C SER A 246 6.76 2.63 -11.22
N PRO A 247 7.52 3.46 -10.48
CA PRO A 247 7.29 4.90 -10.44
C PRO A 247 7.47 5.61 -11.79
N ASP A 248 8.26 5.03 -12.70
CA ASP A 248 8.44 5.52 -14.05
C ASP A 248 7.30 5.13 -15.01
N GLY A 249 6.37 4.27 -14.56
CA GLY A 249 5.27 3.77 -15.35
C GLY A 249 5.65 2.80 -16.46
N ARG A 250 6.89 2.32 -16.49
CA ARG A 250 7.36 1.43 -17.54
C ARG A 250 7.13 -0.04 -17.24
N TYR A 251 7.27 -0.42 -15.98
CA TYR A 251 7.20 -1.80 -15.54
C TYR A 251 6.03 -2.02 -14.57
N MET A 252 5.56 -3.24 -14.56
CA MET A 252 4.57 -3.73 -13.61
C MET A 252 5.07 -5.06 -13.04
N ALA A 253 4.94 -5.24 -11.74
CA ALA A 253 5.16 -6.52 -11.07
C ALA A 253 3.81 -7.12 -10.68
N SER A 254 3.67 -8.44 -10.84
CA SER A 254 2.51 -9.20 -10.41
C SER A 254 2.94 -10.43 -9.62
N GLY A 255 2.27 -10.73 -8.52
CA GLY A 255 2.55 -11.88 -7.65
C GLY A 255 1.37 -12.84 -7.62
N ASP A 256 1.67 -14.15 -7.66
CA ASP A 256 0.66 -15.19 -7.67
C ASP A 256 0.62 -16.04 -6.40
N GLU A 257 -0.36 -16.92 -6.33
CA GLU A 257 -0.58 -17.84 -5.24
C GLU A 257 0.55 -18.88 -5.09
N ASP A 258 1.22 -19.26 -6.19
CA ASP A 258 2.31 -20.25 -6.18
C ASP A 258 3.66 -19.64 -5.75
N GLY A 259 3.70 -18.34 -5.42
CA GLY A 259 4.93 -17.66 -5.00
C GLY A 259 5.77 -17.12 -6.16
N THR A 260 5.23 -17.09 -7.37
CA THR A 260 5.92 -16.55 -8.53
C THR A 260 5.61 -15.06 -8.67
N ILE A 261 6.64 -14.26 -8.89
CA ILE A 261 6.49 -12.85 -9.25
C ILE A 261 6.88 -12.71 -10.71
N MET A 262 6.05 -12.04 -11.50
CA MET A 262 6.37 -11.72 -12.89
C MET A 262 6.56 -10.21 -13.06
N MET A 263 7.63 -9.85 -13.75
CA MET A 263 7.91 -8.48 -14.15
C MET A 263 7.54 -8.28 -15.61
N TRP A 264 6.70 -7.30 -15.89
CA TRP A 264 6.18 -7.00 -17.23
C TRP A 264 6.67 -5.65 -17.71
N ASP A 265 7.10 -5.57 -18.96
CA ASP A 265 7.31 -4.30 -19.66
C ASP A 265 5.97 -3.88 -20.29
N LEU A 266 5.43 -2.76 -19.83
CA LEU A 266 4.12 -2.27 -20.28
C LEU A 266 4.14 -1.79 -21.74
N SER A 267 5.30 -1.40 -22.27
CA SER A 267 5.44 -0.95 -23.64
C SER A 267 5.36 -2.11 -24.65
N THR A 268 6.03 -3.21 -24.33
CA THR A 268 6.09 -4.41 -25.20
C THR A 268 4.98 -5.41 -24.86
N GLY A 269 4.54 -5.45 -23.60
CA GLY A 269 3.63 -6.45 -23.08
C GLY A 269 4.28 -7.78 -22.75
N SER A 270 5.61 -7.86 -22.85
CA SER A 270 6.34 -9.10 -22.59
C SER A 270 6.75 -9.24 -21.11
N CYS A 271 6.86 -10.47 -20.65
CA CYS A 271 7.46 -10.77 -19.37
C CYS A 271 8.99 -10.58 -19.47
N VAL A 272 9.50 -9.65 -18.68
CA VAL A 272 10.94 -9.36 -18.63
C VAL A 272 11.66 -10.46 -17.86
N SER A 273 11.13 -10.87 -16.71
CA SER A 273 11.73 -11.89 -15.85
C SER A 273 10.70 -12.50 -14.91
N PRO A 274 10.58 -13.82 -14.86
CA PRO A 274 9.91 -14.51 -13.76
C PRO A 274 10.86 -14.58 -12.56
N LEU A 275 10.36 -14.26 -11.38
CA LEU A 275 11.08 -14.32 -10.11
C LEU A 275 10.49 -15.45 -9.28
N ALA A 276 11.13 -16.59 -9.31
CA ALA A 276 10.81 -17.68 -8.42
C ALA A 276 11.66 -17.59 -7.16
N GLY A 277 11.05 -17.57 -6.01
CA GLY A 277 11.81 -17.50 -4.77
C GLY A 277 10.97 -17.58 -3.52
N HIS A 278 9.70 -17.22 -3.56
CA HIS A 278 8.76 -17.51 -2.49
C HIS A 278 8.23 -18.94 -2.60
N ASN A 279 7.87 -19.52 -1.46
CA ASN A 279 7.36 -20.88 -1.36
C ASN A 279 5.83 -20.91 -1.14
N SER A 280 5.20 -19.76 -1.12
CA SER A 280 3.75 -19.61 -0.90
C SER A 280 3.27 -18.28 -1.49
N CYS A 281 1.97 -18.01 -1.38
CA CYS A 281 1.28 -16.85 -1.95
C CYS A 281 2.04 -15.52 -1.75
N VAL A 282 2.14 -14.71 -2.79
CA VAL A 282 2.68 -13.37 -2.73
C VAL A 282 1.54 -12.38 -2.51
N TRP A 283 1.38 -11.93 -1.27
CA TRP A 283 0.28 -11.06 -0.86
C TRP A 283 0.51 -9.59 -1.14
N SER A 284 1.77 -9.16 -1.16
CA SER A 284 2.08 -7.74 -1.28
C SER A 284 3.32 -7.51 -2.12
N LEU A 285 3.26 -6.51 -2.96
CA LEU A 285 4.35 -6.02 -3.79
C LEU A 285 4.45 -4.50 -3.66
N ALA A 286 5.65 -3.97 -3.60
CA ALA A 286 5.88 -2.54 -3.58
C ALA A 286 7.21 -2.17 -4.24
N PHE A 287 7.21 -1.17 -5.11
CA PHE A 287 8.44 -0.57 -5.62
C PHE A 287 8.97 0.49 -4.67
N SER A 288 10.28 0.65 -4.65
CA SER A 288 10.88 1.85 -4.05
C SER A 288 10.53 3.09 -4.87
N CYS A 289 10.60 4.28 -4.24
CA CYS A 289 10.26 5.56 -4.91
C CYS A 289 11.13 5.83 -6.15
N GLU A 290 12.33 5.28 -6.23
CA GLU A 290 13.23 5.40 -7.37
C GLU A 290 13.05 4.28 -8.41
N GLY A 291 12.20 3.28 -8.11
CA GLY A 291 11.99 2.11 -8.97
C GLY A 291 13.16 1.14 -9.06
N ALA A 292 14.22 1.35 -8.26
CA ALA A 292 15.42 0.51 -8.29
C ALA A 292 15.22 -0.82 -7.55
N LEU A 293 14.33 -0.86 -6.58
CA LEU A 293 14.05 -2.03 -5.75
C LEU A 293 12.57 -2.41 -5.84
N LEU A 294 12.33 -3.71 -5.75
CA LEU A 294 11.00 -4.28 -5.53
C LEU A 294 11.03 -5.05 -4.21
N ALA A 295 10.07 -4.82 -3.35
CA ALA A 295 9.81 -5.60 -2.15
C ALA A 295 8.63 -6.54 -2.38
N SER A 296 8.71 -7.77 -1.88
CA SER A 296 7.63 -8.75 -1.91
C SER A 296 7.43 -9.38 -0.55
N GLY A 297 6.17 -9.45 -0.10
CA GLY A 297 5.75 -10.12 1.13
C GLY A 297 4.91 -11.35 0.81
N SER A 298 5.19 -12.46 1.49
CA SER A 298 4.58 -13.75 1.20
C SER A 298 4.05 -14.45 2.45
N ALA A 299 3.12 -15.36 2.23
CA ALA A 299 2.62 -16.29 3.24
C ALA A 299 3.70 -17.27 3.75
N ASP A 300 4.86 -17.36 3.08
CA ASP A 300 6.02 -18.11 3.58
C ASP A 300 6.73 -17.42 4.76
N CYS A 301 6.12 -16.35 5.30
CA CYS A 301 6.63 -15.56 6.42
C CYS A 301 7.94 -14.83 6.10
N THR A 302 8.24 -14.60 4.82
CA THR A 302 9.42 -13.84 4.40
C THR A 302 9.07 -12.58 3.61
N VAL A 303 9.92 -11.58 3.74
CA VAL A 303 9.96 -10.41 2.87
C VAL A 303 11.23 -10.48 2.05
N LYS A 304 11.13 -10.33 0.73
CA LYS A 304 12.26 -10.36 -0.18
C LYS A 304 12.45 -9.04 -0.90
N LEU A 305 13.70 -8.65 -1.08
CA LEU A 305 14.11 -7.45 -1.81
C LEU A 305 14.83 -7.85 -3.09
N TRP A 306 14.38 -7.29 -4.20
CA TRP A 306 14.86 -7.59 -5.54
C TRP A 306 15.46 -6.33 -6.18
N ASP A 307 16.61 -6.48 -6.83
CA ASP A 307 17.26 -5.41 -7.59
C ASP A 307 16.66 -5.35 -9.00
N VAL A 308 15.92 -4.28 -9.27
CA VAL A 308 15.31 -4.01 -10.58
C VAL A 308 16.27 -3.26 -11.50
N ALA A 309 17.14 -2.39 -10.94
CA ALA A 309 18.00 -1.51 -11.72
C ALA A 309 19.10 -2.24 -12.50
N SER A 310 19.64 -3.31 -11.92
CA SER A 310 20.68 -4.11 -12.59
C SER A 310 20.16 -4.83 -13.82
N SER A 311 18.90 -5.29 -13.77
CA SER A 311 18.26 -6.03 -14.87
C SER A 311 17.83 -5.13 -16.02
N THR A 312 17.36 -3.92 -15.73
CA THR A 312 16.93 -2.97 -16.76
C THR A 312 18.11 -2.33 -17.50
N LYS A 313 19.28 -2.22 -16.87
CA LYS A 313 20.52 -1.76 -17.53
C LYS A 313 21.08 -2.80 -18.49
N ALA A 314 20.98 -4.08 -18.15
CA ALA A 314 21.43 -5.16 -19.02
C ALA A 314 20.62 -5.23 -20.32
N LEU A 315 19.31 -4.96 -20.29
CA LEU A 315 18.47 -4.90 -21.50
C LEU A 315 18.85 -3.77 -22.46
N LYS A 316 19.52 -2.72 -21.99
CA LYS A 316 19.98 -1.60 -22.85
C LYS A 316 21.33 -1.85 -23.51
N MET A 317 22.09 -2.85 -23.09
CA MET A 317 23.46 -3.11 -23.58
C MET A 317 23.60 -4.34 -24.50
N ASP A 318 22.61 -5.21 -24.60
CA ASP A 318 22.77 -6.52 -25.23
C ASP A 318 21.72 -6.80 -26.33
N ASP A 319 21.79 -6.05 -27.43
CA ASP A 319 21.16 -6.49 -28.70
C ASP A 319 21.99 -7.55 -29.45
N THR A 320 23.11 -8.06 -28.89
CA THR A 320 24.07 -8.88 -29.64
C THR A 320 24.44 -10.22 -29.03
N LYS A 321 23.93 -10.63 -27.85
CA LYS A 321 24.24 -11.97 -27.30
C LYS A 321 22.99 -12.69 -26.78
N ALA A 322 22.46 -13.56 -27.62
CA ALA A 322 21.48 -14.58 -27.22
C ALA A 322 22.12 -15.52 -26.19
N GLY A 323 21.64 -15.53 -24.95
CA GLY A 323 22.01 -16.52 -23.95
C GLY A 323 22.10 -16.11 -22.50
N SER A 324 22.03 -14.82 -22.16
CA SER A 324 22.01 -14.40 -20.76
C SER A 324 20.57 -14.22 -20.27
N THR A 325 20.07 -15.14 -19.45
CA THR A 325 18.79 -14.95 -18.76
C THR A 325 18.97 -13.81 -17.75
N ASN A 326 18.51 -12.61 -18.09
CA ASN A 326 18.44 -11.46 -17.20
C ASN A 326 17.44 -11.75 -16.08
N ARG A 327 17.91 -12.37 -15.00
CA ARG A 327 17.13 -12.59 -13.79
C ARG A 327 17.32 -11.40 -12.86
N LEU A 328 16.22 -10.84 -12.38
CA LEU A 328 16.23 -9.92 -11.24
C LEU A 328 16.94 -10.60 -10.07
N ARG A 329 17.89 -9.90 -9.48
CA ARG A 329 18.72 -10.47 -8.41
C ARG A 329 18.03 -10.30 -7.06
N LEU A 330 17.87 -11.39 -6.33
CA LEU A 330 17.50 -11.33 -4.92
C LEU A 330 18.64 -10.68 -4.14
N LEU A 331 18.38 -9.56 -3.47
CA LEU A 331 19.36 -8.85 -2.63
C LEU A 331 19.34 -9.36 -1.20
N LYS A 332 18.14 -9.53 -0.63
CA LYS A 332 17.95 -9.91 0.77
C LYS A 332 16.63 -10.64 0.97
N ALA A 333 16.62 -11.66 1.81
CA ALA A 333 15.43 -12.25 2.43
C ALA A 333 15.46 -11.89 3.92
N LEU A 334 14.31 -11.44 4.44
CA LEU A 334 14.12 -10.99 5.83
C LEU A 334 13.05 -11.86 6.48
#